data_b0e3a99f7961a434f47ca18b11c00987
#
_entry.id   b0e3a99f7961a434f47ca18b11c00987
#
_cell.length_a   1.000
_cell.length_b   1.000
_cell.length_c   1.000
_cell.angle_alpha   90.00
_cell.angle_beta   90.00
_cell.angle_gamma   90.00
#
_symmetry.space_group_name_H-M   'P 1'
#
loop_
_entity.id
_entity.type
_entity.pdbx_description
1 polymer ?
#
loop_
_entity_poly.entity_id
_entity_poly.type
_entity_poly.pdbx_seq_one_letter_code
_entity_poly.pdbx_strand_id
1 'polypeptide(L)'
;VDLTPFLESLDGTTLDQVLLSVAVRGKVAIAMKGRFLLRAVCESFQDRSRIGCAVTDEASCLSYLGNEPYELLICTDFLEVGNGFELARKARASQAELKVVVLALGDLIPAEYSEAPWLEAVVAEADFSGDQRPLQAAVMAVMGGHSYRSPSLRTCTLPYLSCPRLTPREYEVLDLLASGLSDREIAQKLVVSEETAKTYTKRLLRTLEVSNRLQAVLKGMRCGMVKL
;
A
#
# COMPACT_ATOMS: atom_id res chain seq x y z
N VAL A 1 11.13 -5.17 5.44
CA VAL A 1 11.18 -3.86 4.75
C VAL A 1 12.04 -2.98 5.60
N ASP A 2 13.09 -2.42 5.03
CA ASP A 2 13.84 -1.36 5.68
C ASP A 2 13.02 -0.08 5.57
N LEU A 3 12.47 0.39 6.70
CA LEU A 3 11.68 1.62 6.78
C LEU A 3 12.53 2.82 7.20
N THR A 4 13.85 2.61 7.41
CA THR A 4 14.77 3.67 7.83
C THR A 4 14.71 4.87 6.89
N PRO A 5 14.77 4.72 5.55
CA PRO A 5 14.69 5.85 4.63
C PRO A 5 13.36 6.62 4.72
N PHE A 6 12.25 5.89 4.95
CA PHE A 6 10.94 6.51 5.14
C PHE A 6 10.89 7.32 6.45
N LEU A 7 11.41 6.77 7.54
CA LEU A 7 11.45 7.45 8.84
C LEU A 7 12.39 8.66 8.80
N GLU A 8 13.54 8.54 8.13
CA GLU A 8 14.49 9.64 7.93
C GLU A 8 13.89 10.76 7.06
N SER A 9 13.05 10.42 6.07
CA SER A 9 12.36 11.42 5.25
C SER A 9 11.34 12.26 6.03
N LEU A 10 10.93 11.77 7.20
CA LEU A 10 10.04 12.51 8.12
C LEU A 10 10.83 13.41 9.09
N ASP A 11 12.17 13.36 9.07
CA ASP A 11 13.02 14.08 10.00
C ASP A 11 13.11 15.58 9.67
N GLY A 12 12.89 16.41 10.66
CA GLY A 12 13.11 17.88 10.65
C GLY A 12 12.05 18.75 10.01
N THR A 13 11.19 18.25 9.11
CA THR A 13 9.98 18.95 8.67
C THR A 13 8.81 18.00 8.83
N THR A 14 7.98 18.23 9.82
CA THR A 14 6.82 17.37 10.06
C THR A 14 5.85 17.46 8.87
N LEU A 15 5.10 16.39 8.63
CA LEU A 15 4.06 16.40 7.60
C LEU A 15 3.06 17.55 7.84
N ASP A 16 2.79 17.89 9.11
CA ASP A 16 1.99 19.06 9.49
C ASP A 16 2.55 20.38 8.97
N GLN A 17 3.85 20.57 9.02
CA GLN A 17 4.46 21.82 8.50
C GLN A 17 4.25 21.94 7.00
N VAL A 18 4.34 20.83 6.28
CA VAL A 18 4.02 20.77 4.84
C VAL A 18 2.54 21.07 4.61
N LEU A 19 1.64 20.40 5.34
CA LEU A 19 0.21 20.63 5.23
C LEU A 19 -0.18 22.08 5.57
N LEU A 20 0.47 22.68 6.57
CA LEU A 20 0.28 24.08 6.90
C LEU A 20 0.80 25.01 5.80
N SER A 21 1.96 24.71 5.21
CA SER A 21 2.54 25.52 4.13
C SER A 21 1.68 25.54 2.86
N VAL A 22 0.94 24.47 2.60
CA VAL A 22 0.02 24.35 1.45
C VAL A 22 -1.44 24.63 1.82
N ALA A 23 -1.68 25.19 3.02
CA ALA A 23 -2.99 25.59 3.51
C ALA A 23 -4.04 24.47 3.61
N VAL A 24 -3.62 23.22 3.81
CA VAL A 24 -4.56 22.13 4.16
C VAL A 24 -5.20 22.47 5.50
N ARG A 25 -6.49 22.71 5.52
CA ARG A 25 -7.27 23.08 6.72
C ARG A 25 -8.22 21.96 7.15
N GLY A 26 -8.58 21.08 6.23
CA GLY A 26 -9.51 19.97 6.45
C GLY A 26 -8.86 18.74 7.06
N LYS A 27 -9.68 17.71 7.22
CA LYS A 27 -9.26 16.43 7.76
C LYS A 27 -8.46 15.62 6.74
N VAL A 28 -7.51 14.84 7.26
CA VAL A 28 -6.69 13.89 6.50
C VAL A 28 -7.14 12.47 6.84
N ALA A 29 -7.40 11.67 5.81
CA ALA A 29 -7.61 10.23 5.93
C ALA A 29 -6.30 9.51 5.65
N ILE A 30 -5.95 8.52 6.47
CA ILE A 30 -4.74 7.73 6.34
C ILE A 30 -5.11 6.25 6.30
N ALA A 31 -4.75 5.56 5.21
CA ALA A 31 -5.03 4.13 5.03
C ALA A 31 -3.75 3.41 4.61
N MET A 32 -3.17 2.56 5.46
CA MET A 32 -1.86 1.96 5.20
C MET A 32 -1.79 0.48 5.51
N LYS A 33 -1.00 -0.25 4.72
CA LYS A 33 -0.68 -1.64 5.02
C LYS A 33 0.21 -1.71 6.26
N GLY A 34 -0.34 -2.29 7.31
CA GLY A 34 0.39 -2.54 8.55
C GLY A 34 0.36 -1.37 9.55
N ARG A 35 0.11 -1.75 10.79
CA ARG A 35 -0.10 -0.82 11.92
C ARG A 35 1.16 -0.01 12.25
N PHE A 36 2.35 -0.54 11.98
CA PHE A 36 3.60 0.15 12.28
C PHE A 36 3.77 1.38 11.39
N LEU A 37 3.63 1.23 10.07
CA LEU A 37 3.72 2.34 9.13
C LEU A 37 2.61 3.37 9.38
N LEU A 38 1.38 2.89 9.60
CA LEU A 38 0.26 3.75 9.94
C LEU A 38 0.55 4.61 11.17
N ARG A 39 1.09 3.98 12.23
CA ARG A 39 1.45 4.68 13.45
C ARG A 39 2.56 5.69 13.22
N ALA A 40 3.63 5.33 12.49
CA ALA A 40 4.75 6.21 12.19
C ALA A 40 4.28 7.48 11.45
N VAL A 41 3.40 7.32 10.45
CA VAL A 41 2.83 8.46 9.73
C VAL A 41 1.93 9.30 10.63
N CYS A 42 1.08 8.67 11.46
CA CYS A 42 0.26 9.43 12.41
C CYS A 42 1.09 10.19 13.46
N GLU A 43 2.23 9.62 13.88
CA GLU A 43 3.15 10.29 14.83
C GLU A 43 3.91 11.45 14.21
N SER A 44 4.01 11.54 12.88
CA SER A 44 4.58 12.70 12.19
C SER A 44 3.68 13.94 12.20
N PHE A 45 2.41 13.79 12.61
CA PHE A 45 1.50 14.92 12.81
C PHE A 45 1.65 15.49 14.21
N GLN A 46 1.96 16.77 14.33
CA GLN A 46 1.97 17.49 15.62
C GLN A 46 0.55 17.72 16.12
N ASP A 47 -0.35 18.12 15.22
CA ASP A 47 -1.78 18.25 15.50
C ASP A 47 -2.57 17.03 15.01
N ARG A 48 -2.76 16.07 15.90
CA ARG A 48 -3.49 14.84 15.60
C ARG A 48 -4.99 15.04 15.37
N SER A 49 -5.54 16.21 15.72
CA SER A 49 -6.96 16.53 15.45
C SER A 49 -7.27 16.63 13.97
N ARG A 50 -6.24 16.81 13.14
CA ARG A 50 -6.32 16.83 11.68
C ARG A 50 -6.50 15.41 11.08
N ILE A 51 -6.16 14.37 11.81
CA ILE A 51 -6.37 12.99 11.36
C ILE A 51 -7.82 12.62 11.65
N GLY A 52 -8.64 12.58 10.61
CA GLY A 52 -10.04 12.18 10.72
C GLY A 52 -10.21 10.66 10.81
N CYS A 53 -9.36 9.88 10.11
CA CYS A 53 -9.29 8.44 10.27
C CYS A 53 -7.88 7.91 9.98
N ALA A 54 -7.54 6.79 10.64
CA ALA A 54 -6.29 6.06 10.45
C ALA A 54 -6.58 4.56 10.50
N VAL A 55 -6.57 3.89 9.37
CA VAL A 55 -7.06 2.53 9.19
C VAL A 55 -6.11 1.68 8.34
N THR A 56 -6.32 0.36 8.35
CA THR A 56 -5.50 -0.58 7.58
C THR A 56 -6.27 -1.28 6.46
N ASP A 57 -7.56 -1.00 6.31
CA ASP A 57 -8.42 -1.63 5.33
C ASP A 57 -9.31 -0.62 4.57
N GLU A 58 -9.70 -1.01 3.35
CA GLU A 58 -10.47 -0.18 2.43
C GLU A 58 -11.87 0.14 2.95
N ALA A 59 -12.57 -0.87 3.47
CA ALA A 59 -13.98 -0.73 3.88
C ALA A 59 -14.13 0.26 5.04
N SER A 60 -13.26 0.16 6.05
CA SER A 60 -13.21 1.10 7.17
C SER A 60 -12.93 2.52 6.70
N CYS A 61 -11.95 2.70 5.77
CA CYS A 61 -11.64 4.02 5.24
C CYS A 61 -12.84 4.64 4.53
N LEU A 62 -13.49 3.90 3.63
CA LEU A 62 -14.68 4.36 2.91
C LEU A 62 -15.84 4.70 3.83
N SER A 63 -16.02 3.96 4.93
CA SER A 63 -17.03 4.26 5.95
C SER A 63 -16.80 5.62 6.61
N TYR A 64 -15.55 5.94 6.97
CA TYR A 64 -15.19 7.27 7.52
C TYR A 64 -15.41 8.38 6.51
N LEU A 65 -14.91 8.19 5.27
CA LEU A 65 -15.08 9.15 4.18
C LEU A 65 -16.55 9.42 3.83
N GLY A 66 -17.43 8.45 4.04
CA GLY A 66 -18.88 8.61 3.82
C GLY A 66 -19.60 9.47 4.88
N ASN A 67 -18.99 9.70 6.05
CA ASN A 67 -19.62 10.39 7.16
C ASN A 67 -19.31 11.90 7.21
N GLU A 68 -18.18 12.32 6.68
CA GLU A 68 -17.73 13.71 6.71
C GLU A 68 -16.76 14.02 5.55
N PRO A 69 -16.59 15.30 5.20
CA PRO A 69 -15.65 15.69 4.15
C PRO A 69 -14.20 15.59 4.64
N TYR A 70 -13.34 15.10 3.74
CA TYR A 70 -11.89 15.07 3.89
C TYR A 70 -11.22 15.89 2.80
N GLU A 71 -10.08 16.46 3.09
CA GLU A 71 -9.33 17.28 2.12
C GLU A 71 -8.21 16.48 1.47
N LEU A 72 -7.62 15.52 2.20
CA LEU A 72 -6.52 14.70 1.72
C LEU A 72 -6.69 13.24 2.15
N LEU A 73 -6.45 12.31 1.22
CA LEU A 73 -6.27 10.89 1.48
C LEU A 73 -4.81 10.52 1.19
N ILE A 74 -4.13 9.94 2.17
CA ILE A 74 -2.82 9.32 2.00
C ILE A 74 -3.01 7.82 2.22
N CYS A 75 -2.74 7.01 1.21
CA CYS A 75 -2.87 5.56 1.35
C CYS A 75 -1.71 4.82 0.68
N THR A 76 -1.40 3.60 1.18
CA THR A 76 -0.52 2.69 0.46
C THR A 76 -1.29 1.98 -0.65
N ASP A 77 -0.61 1.61 -1.73
CA ASP A 77 -1.17 0.85 -2.86
C ASP A 77 -1.80 -0.48 -2.42
N PHE A 78 -1.21 -1.16 -1.43
CA PHE A 78 -1.79 -2.33 -0.76
C PHE A 78 -2.26 -1.98 0.65
N LEU A 79 -3.39 -2.57 1.05
CA LEU A 79 -3.93 -2.50 2.40
C LEU A 79 -3.93 -3.90 3.03
N GLU A 80 -4.21 -4.03 4.32
CA GLU A 80 -4.39 -5.37 4.93
C GLU A 80 -5.56 -6.12 4.30
N VAL A 81 -6.63 -5.37 3.96
CA VAL A 81 -7.77 -5.86 3.19
C VAL A 81 -8.16 -4.77 2.20
N GLY A 82 -8.11 -5.08 0.91
CA GLY A 82 -8.43 -4.15 -0.16
C GLY A 82 -7.21 -3.58 -0.87
N ASN A 83 -7.44 -2.59 -1.70
CA ASN A 83 -6.51 -2.02 -2.66
C ASN A 83 -6.55 -0.49 -2.56
N GLY A 84 -5.39 0.13 -2.38
CA GLY A 84 -5.30 1.58 -2.21
C GLY A 84 -5.67 2.38 -3.47
N PHE A 85 -5.39 1.87 -4.67
CA PHE A 85 -5.83 2.53 -5.90
C PHE A 85 -7.36 2.49 -6.04
N GLU A 86 -7.99 1.34 -5.73
CA GLU A 86 -9.44 1.23 -5.73
C GLU A 86 -10.10 2.08 -4.63
N LEU A 87 -9.48 2.11 -3.44
CA LEU A 87 -9.88 3.04 -2.37
C LEU A 87 -9.85 4.48 -2.89
N ALA A 88 -8.74 4.92 -3.49
CA ALA A 88 -8.56 6.25 -4.02
C ALA A 88 -9.62 6.59 -5.10
N ARG A 89 -9.87 5.67 -6.03
CA ARG A 89 -10.89 5.82 -7.07
C ARG A 89 -12.29 6.01 -6.49
N LYS A 90 -12.68 5.14 -5.52
CA LYS A 90 -13.99 5.20 -4.86
C LYS A 90 -14.13 6.46 -3.99
N ALA A 91 -13.08 6.83 -3.28
CA ALA A 91 -13.04 8.03 -2.45
C ALA A 91 -13.23 9.30 -3.30
N ARG A 92 -12.52 9.42 -4.41
CA ARG A 92 -12.68 10.52 -5.36
C ARG A 92 -14.06 10.57 -6.01
N ALA A 93 -14.67 9.41 -6.27
CA ALA A 93 -16.04 9.36 -6.79
C ALA A 93 -17.07 9.86 -5.77
N SER A 94 -16.82 9.68 -4.48
CA SER A 94 -17.70 10.14 -3.40
C SER A 94 -17.44 11.59 -2.97
N GLN A 95 -16.19 12.04 -3.06
CA GLN A 95 -15.76 13.39 -2.68
C GLN A 95 -14.88 14.00 -3.77
N ALA A 96 -15.49 14.79 -4.68
CA ALA A 96 -14.81 15.30 -5.86
C ALA A 96 -13.61 16.21 -5.57
N GLU A 97 -13.60 16.91 -4.44
CA GLU A 97 -12.50 17.80 -4.04
C GLU A 97 -11.41 17.11 -3.22
N LEU A 98 -11.62 15.85 -2.81
CA LEU A 98 -10.65 15.08 -2.04
C LEU A 98 -9.36 14.90 -2.83
N LYS A 99 -8.24 15.33 -2.30
CA LYS A 99 -6.91 15.11 -2.87
C LYS A 99 -6.38 13.74 -2.49
N VAL A 100 -5.63 13.10 -3.38
CA VAL A 100 -5.14 11.73 -3.16
C VAL A 100 -3.66 11.61 -3.41
N VAL A 101 -2.96 11.01 -2.43
CA VAL A 101 -1.55 10.59 -2.53
C VAL A 101 -1.47 9.10 -2.25
N VAL A 102 -1.02 8.31 -3.23
CA VAL A 102 -0.79 6.87 -3.07
C VAL A 102 0.71 6.62 -2.88
N LEU A 103 1.05 5.89 -1.83
CA LEU A 103 2.39 5.39 -1.57
C LEU A 103 2.50 3.97 -2.14
N ALA A 104 3.24 3.81 -3.22
CA ALA A 104 3.50 2.52 -3.82
C ALA A 104 4.64 1.81 -3.07
N LEU A 105 4.35 0.65 -2.45
CA LEU A 105 5.33 -0.18 -1.73
C LEU A 105 6.26 -0.95 -2.69
N GLY A 106 6.30 -0.55 -3.94
CA GLY A 106 7.17 -1.01 -5.00
C GLY A 106 7.37 0.08 -6.03
N ASP A 107 8.03 -0.26 -7.13
CA ASP A 107 8.32 0.66 -8.23
C ASP A 107 7.36 0.47 -9.44
N LEU A 108 6.41 -0.45 -9.35
CA LEU A 108 5.49 -0.79 -10.42
C LEU A 108 4.08 -0.25 -10.16
N ILE A 109 3.57 0.52 -11.10
CA ILE A 109 2.18 0.99 -11.14
C ILE A 109 1.46 0.38 -12.35
N PRO A 110 0.23 -0.14 -12.22
CA PRO A 110 -0.54 -0.61 -13.35
C PRO A 110 -0.80 0.50 -14.37
N ALA A 111 -0.73 0.16 -15.65
CA ALA A 111 -0.94 1.12 -16.74
C ALA A 111 -2.29 1.85 -16.62
N GLU A 112 -3.33 1.16 -16.14
CA GLU A 112 -4.66 1.74 -15.93
C GLU A 112 -4.70 2.89 -14.91
N TYR A 113 -3.73 2.94 -13.97
CA TYR A 113 -3.62 4.00 -12.96
C TYR A 113 -2.54 5.03 -13.26
N SER A 114 -1.58 4.72 -14.14
CA SER A 114 -0.45 5.60 -14.40
C SER A 114 -0.86 6.97 -14.96
N GLU A 115 -1.90 6.98 -15.79
CA GLU A 115 -2.44 8.18 -16.45
C GLU A 115 -3.87 8.51 -15.99
N ALA A 116 -4.35 7.89 -14.93
CA ALA A 116 -5.71 8.11 -14.43
C ALA A 116 -5.89 9.57 -13.95
N PRO A 117 -6.84 10.34 -14.50
CA PRO A 117 -7.00 11.76 -14.19
C PRO A 117 -7.39 12.05 -12.73
N TRP A 118 -7.98 11.07 -12.07
CA TRP A 118 -8.40 11.16 -10.67
C TRP A 118 -7.27 10.86 -9.67
N LEU A 119 -6.13 10.35 -10.14
CA LEU A 119 -4.98 10.00 -9.30
C LEU A 119 -3.94 11.11 -9.42
N GLU A 120 -3.93 12.03 -8.47
CA GLU A 120 -3.04 13.18 -8.52
C GLU A 120 -1.60 12.83 -8.20
N ALA A 121 -1.33 11.98 -7.19
CA ALA A 121 0.04 11.65 -6.82
C ALA A 121 0.27 10.17 -6.54
N VAL A 122 1.43 9.68 -7.01
CA VAL A 122 1.98 8.37 -6.62
C VAL A 122 3.45 8.55 -6.24
N VAL A 123 3.80 8.07 -5.06
CA VAL A 123 5.15 8.09 -4.50
C VAL A 123 5.65 6.66 -4.37
N ALA A 124 6.80 6.33 -4.96
CA ALA A 124 7.42 5.01 -4.82
C ALA A 124 8.26 4.91 -3.54
N GLU A 125 8.24 3.74 -2.89
CA GLU A 125 9.09 3.45 -1.72
C GLU A 125 10.58 3.66 -2.02
N ALA A 126 11.03 3.34 -3.23
CA ALA A 126 12.42 3.48 -3.64
C ALA A 126 12.96 4.92 -3.56
N ASP A 127 12.09 5.93 -3.72
CA ASP A 127 12.51 7.33 -3.72
C ASP A 127 12.66 7.92 -2.31
N PHE A 128 12.31 7.15 -1.25
CA PHE A 128 12.57 7.55 0.13
C PHE A 128 14.02 7.32 0.57
N SER A 129 14.86 6.69 -0.24
CA SER A 129 16.25 6.36 0.10
C SER A 129 17.27 7.50 -0.12
N GLY A 130 16.82 8.73 -0.39
CA GLY A 130 17.68 9.90 -0.62
C GLY A 130 17.28 11.11 0.21
N ASP A 131 18.04 12.22 0.04
CA ASP A 131 17.74 13.51 0.68
C ASP A 131 16.43 14.16 0.20
N GLN A 132 15.81 13.60 -0.81
CA GLN A 132 14.53 14.08 -1.32
C GLN A 132 13.42 13.67 -0.36
N ARG A 133 12.47 14.56 -0.16
CA ARG A 133 11.26 14.34 0.65
C ARG A 133 10.06 14.10 -0.27
N PRO A 134 9.94 12.89 -0.87
CA PRO A 134 9.00 12.65 -1.96
C PRO A 134 7.54 12.75 -1.52
N LEU A 135 7.21 12.39 -0.27
CA LEU A 135 5.86 12.55 0.26
C LEU A 135 5.49 14.02 0.39
N GLN A 136 6.40 14.85 0.94
CA GLN A 136 6.18 16.29 1.08
C GLN A 136 6.03 16.93 -0.30
N ALA A 137 6.90 16.59 -1.25
CA ALA A 137 6.81 17.08 -2.63
C ALA A 137 5.48 16.69 -3.30
N ALA A 138 5.04 15.46 -3.11
CA ALA A 138 3.76 14.98 -3.62
C ALA A 138 2.57 15.74 -3.03
N VAL A 139 2.55 15.93 -1.70
CA VAL A 139 1.49 16.69 -1.03
C VAL A 139 1.48 18.14 -1.51
N MET A 140 2.63 18.80 -1.60
CA MET A 140 2.73 20.17 -2.10
C MET A 140 2.21 20.30 -3.54
N ALA A 141 2.60 19.36 -4.41
CA ALA A 141 2.15 19.36 -5.81
C ALA A 141 0.62 19.22 -5.90
N VAL A 142 0.06 18.23 -5.19
CA VAL A 142 -1.37 17.93 -5.23
C VAL A 142 -2.21 19.07 -4.65
N MET A 143 -1.78 19.66 -3.56
CA MET A 143 -2.47 20.82 -2.97
C MET A 143 -2.35 22.07 -3.84
N GLY A 144 -1.27 22.19 -4.62
CA GLY A 144 -1.10 23.23 -5.63
C GLY A 144 -1.86 22.98 -6.94
N GLY A 145 -2.62 21.89 -7.04
CA GLY A 145 -3.38 21.52 -8.25
C GLY A 145 -2.55 20.84 -9.34
N HIS A 146 -1.36 20.35 -8.99
CA HIS A 146 -0.45 19.64 -9.89
C HIS A 146 -0.45 18.14 -9.62
N SER A 147 -0.10 17.34 -10.61
CA SER A 147 0.16 15.91 -10.41
C SER A 147 1.61 15.65 -10.02
N TYR A 148 1.83 14.55 -9.30
CA TYR A 148 3.18 14.08 -8.92
C TYR A 148 3.33 12.59 -9.22
N ARG A 149 4.44 12.23 -9.84
CA ARG A 149 4.85 10.84 -10.04
C ARG A 149 6.32 10.71 -9.65
N SER A 150 6.59 9.78 -8.77
CA SER A 150 7.96 9.46 -8.37
C SER A 150 8.83 9.05 -9.56
N PRO A 151 10.09 9.51 -9.65
CA PRO A 151 10.98 9.20 -10.78
C PRO A 151 11.27 7.71 -10.98
N SER A 152 11.29 6.92 -9.90
CA SER A 152 11.53 5.48 -9.95
C SER A 152 10.33 4.66 -10.41
N LEU A 153 9.13 5.25 -10.51
CA LEU A 153 7.92 4.54 -10.92
C LEU A 153 8.01 4.06 -12.36
N ARG A 154 7.67 2.78 -12.54
CA ARG A 154 7.57 2.12 -13.85
C ARG A 154 6.16 1.60 -14.06
N THR A 155 5.65 1.73 -15.27
CA THR A 155 4.34 1.22 -15.63
C THR A 155 4.41 -0.27 -15.98
N CYS A 156 3.47 -1.06 -15.49
CA CYS A 156 3.30 -2.45 -15.90
C CYS A 156 1.95 -2.64 -16.59
N THR A 157 1.93 -3.47 -17.64
CA THR A 157 0.72 -3.79 -18.41
C THR A 157 -0.15 -4.86 -17.76
N LEU A 158 0.31 -5.43 -16.64
CA LEU A 158 -0.42 -6.47 -15.95
C LEU A 158 -1.50 -5.84 -15.04
N PRO A 159 -2.73 -6.38 -15.04
CA PRO A 159 -3.79 -5.87 -14.20
C PRO A 159 -3.38 -5.89 -12.73
N TYR A 160 -3.80 -4.86 -12.01
CA TYR A 160 -3.56 -4.78 -10.57
C TYR A 160 -4.35 -5.86 -9.86
N LEU A 161 -3.63 -6.77 -9.22
CA LEU A 161 -4.25 -7.89 -8.55
C LEU A 161 -4.71 -7.46 -7.15
N SER A 162 -5.97 -7.70 -6.83
CA SER A 162 -6.43 -7.62 -5.45
C SER A 162 -5.57 -8.55 -4.58
N CYS A 163 -5.05 -8.03 -3.46
CA CYS A 163 -4.28 -8.84 -2.52
C CYS A 163 -5.25 -9.50 -1.53
N PRO A 164 -5.51 -10.79 -1.64
CA PRO A 164 -6.38 -11.48 -0.71
C PRO A 164 -5.71 -11.57 0.66
N ARG A 165 -6.50 -11.59 1.72
CA ARG A 165 -6.00 -11.84 3.06
C ARG A 165 -5.63 -13.31 3.21
N LEU A 166 -4.36 -13.58 3.42
CA LEU A 166 -3.87 -14.92 3.73
C LEU A 166 -3.98 -15.20 5.23
N THR A 167 -4.28 -16.44 5.57
CA THR A 167 -4.13 -16.94 6.94
C THR A 167 -2.64 -17.05 7.29
N PRO A 168 -2.24 -17.09 8.58
CA PRO A 168 -0.84 -17.28 8.96
C PRO A 168 -0.20 -18.50 8.30
N ARG A 169 -0.96 -19.60 8.16
CA ARG A 169 -0.48 -20.82 7.52
C ARG A 169 -0.28 -20.68 6.02
N GLU A 170 -1.14 -19.94 5.33
CA GLU A 170 -0.98 -19.63 3.91
C GLU A 170 0.24 -18.71 3.67
N TYR A 171 0.53 -17.78 4.57
CA TYR A 171 1.75 -16.99 4.53
C TYR A 171 3.00 -17.85 4.65
N GLU A 172 3.05 -18.76 5.65
CA GLU A 172 4.18 -19.68 5.81
C GLU A 172 4.40 -20.52 4.54
N VAL A 173 3.34 -21.05 3.96
CA VAL A 173 3.45 -21.85 2.72
C VAL A 173 3.92 -21.00 1.55
N LEU A 174 3.42 -19.76 1.42
CA LEU A 174 3.83 -18.84 0.35
C LEU A 174 5.32 -18.47 0.46
N ASP A 175 5.82 -18.23 1.65
CA ASP A 175 7.22 -17.91 1.91
C ASP A 175 8.14 -19.09 1.57
N LEU A 176 7.74 -20.31 1.92
CA LEU A 176 8.47 -21.54 1.57
C LEU A 176 8.44 -21.81 0.05
N LEU A 177 7.33 -21.52 -0.63
CA LEU A 177 7.25 -21.57 -2.09
C LEU A 177 8.16 -20.53 -2.75
N ALA A 178 8.22 -19.32 -2.23
CA ALA A 178 9.11 -18.27 -2.71
C ALA A 178 10.58 -18.64 -2.53
N SER A 179 10.90 -19.40 -1.47
CA SER A 179 12.22 -19.99 -1.25
C SER A 179 12.54 -21.18 -2.19
N GLY A 180 11.65 -21.53 -3.12
CA GLY A 180 11.84 -22.58 -4.11
C GLY A 180 11.62 -24.00 -3.60
N LEU A 181 11.06 -24.19 -2.39
CA LEU A 181 10.89 -25.51 -1.79
C LEU A 181 9.78 -26.33 -2.49
N SER A 182 10.03 -27.64 -2.64
CA SER A 182 9.05 -28.63 -3.06
C SER A 182 8.05 -28.94 -1.95
N ASP A 183 6.90 -29.57 -2.31
CA ASP A 183 5.88 -29.97 -1.31
C ASP A 183 6.44 -30.91 -0.23
N ARG A 184 7.43 -31.74 -0.59
CA ARG A 184 8.13 -32.64 0.35
C ARG A 184 8.98 -31.83 1.35
N GLU A 185 9.72 -30.84 0.87
CA GLU A 185 10.54 -29.98 1.75
C GLU A 185 9.67 -29.07 2.61
N ILE A 186 8.57 -28.55 2.05
CA ILE A 186 7.55 -27.80 2.80
C ILE A 186 6.96 -28.67 3.91
N ALA A 187 6.63 -29.93 3.62
CA ALA A 187 6.13 -30.87 4.62
C ALA A 187 7.11 -31.08 5.76
N GLN A 188 8.42 -31.23 5.47
CA GLN A 188 9.47 -31.35 6.46
C GLN A 188 9.58 -30.08 7.32
N LYS A 189 9.60 -28.89 6.72
CA LYS A 189 9.69 -27.60 7.43
C LYS A 189 8.50 -27.36 8.35
N LEU A 190 7.30 -27.73 7.86
CA LEU A 190 6.04 -27.50 8.58
C LEU A 190 5.66 -28.66 9.55
N VAL A 191 6.48 -29.74 9.59
CA VAL A 191 6.25 -30.94 10.40
C VAL A 191 4.88 -31.57 10.13
N VAL A 192 4.57 -31.78 8.86
CA VAL A 192 3.30 -32.38 8.38
C VAL A 192 3.58 -33.46 7.31
N SER A 193 2.55 -34.20 6.91
CA SER A 193 2.68 -35.13 5.77
C SER A 193 2.79 -34.35 4.43
N GLU A 194 3.42 -34.97 3.42
CA GLU A 194 3.51 -34.40 2.08
C GLU A 194 2.11 -34.12 1.48
N GLU A 195 1.15 -34.99 1.77
CA GLU A 195 -0.23 -34.82 1.30
C GLU A 195 -0.89 -33.59 1.95
N THR A 196 -0.57 -33.33 3.22
CA THR A 196 -1.02 -32.12 3.94
C THR A 196 -0.38 -30.87 3.33
N ALA A 197 0.91 -30.90 3.00
CA ALA A 197 1.60 -29.78 2.35
C ALA A 197 1.00 -29.48 0.97
N LYS A 198 0.72 -30.49 0.15
CA LYS A 198 0.00 -30.35 -1.12
C LYS A 198 -1.39 -29.73 -0.95
N THR A 199 -2.09 -30.10 0.12
CA THR A 199 -3.40 -29.52 0.44
C THR A 199 -3.28 -28.03 0.79
N TYR A 200 -2.28 -27.65 1.57
CA TYR A 200 -2.00 -26.24 1.89
C TYR A 200 -1.63 -25.44 0.63
N THR A 201 -0.77 -25.99 -0.24
CA THR A 201 -0.42 -25.36 -1.51
C THR A 201 -1.67 -25.16 -2.38
N LYS A 202 -2.53 -26.18 -2.54
CA LYS A 202 -3.79 -26.06 -3.31
C LYS A 202 -4.72 -25.02 -2.73
N ARG A 203 -4.83 -24.93 -1.40
CA ARG A 203 -5.65 -23.91 -0.71
C ARG A 203 -5.11 -22.52 -0.97
N LEU A 204 -3.81 -22.33 -0.83
CA LEU A 204 -3.13 -21.07 -1.13
C LEU A 204 -3.37 -20.63 -2.57
N LEU A 205 -3.22 -21.53 -3.57
CA LEU A 205 -3.48 -21.23 -4.97
C LEU A 205 -4.92 -20.76 -5.19
N ARG A 206 -5.88 -21.38 -4.51
CA ARG A 206 -7.30 -20.97 -4.57
C ARG A 206 -7.52 -19.62 -3.92
N THR A 207 -6.96 -19.38 -2.73
CA THR A 207 -7.05 -18.08 -2.04
C THR A 207 -6.42 -16.98 -2.87
N LEU A 208 -5.31 -17.26 -3.53
CA LEU A 208 -4.65 -16.32 -4.42
C LEU A 208 -5.28 -16.26 -5.82
N GLU A 209 -6.29 -17.08 -6.13
CA GLU A 209 -6.92 -17.13 -7.47
C GLU A 209 -5.91 -17.33 -8.61
N VAL A 210 -4.97 -18.25 -8.43
CA VAL A 210 -3.91 -18.54 -9.40
C VAL A 210 -3.83 -20.04 -9.71
N SER A 211 -3.26 -20.39 -10.86
CA SER A 211 -3.27 -21.76 -11.37
C SER A 211 -2.05 -22.60 -10.95
N ASN A 212 -0.94 -21.98 -10.58
CA ASN A 212 0.30 -22.69 -10.26
C ASN A 212 1.15 -21.93 -9.23
N ARG A 213 2.16 -22.66 -8.68
CA ARG A 213 3.07 -22.14 -7.64
C ARG A 213 3.87 -20.90 -8.06
N LEU A 214 4.30 -20.83 -9.32
CA LEU A 214 5.04 -19.68 -9.83
C LEU A 214 4.15 -18.43 -9.82
N GLN A 215 2.91 -18.56 -10.28
CA GLN A 215 1.94 -17.46 -10.22
C GLN A 215 1.61 -17.05 -8.80
N ALA A 216 1.58 -17.99 -7.83
CA ALA A 216 1.39 -17.69 -6.42
C ALA A 216 2.55 -16.84 -5.87
N VAL A 217 3.78 -17.22 -6.15
CA VAL A 217 4.98 -16.46 -5.75
C VAL A 217 4.97 -15.08 -6.40
N LEU A 218 4.75 -14.98 -7.70
CA LEU A 218 4.69 -13.70 -8.42
C LEU A 218 3.57 -12.80 -7.87
N LYS A 219 2.39 -13.34 -7.56
CA LYS A 219 1.30 -12.60 -6.94
C LYS A 219 1.67 -12.16 -5.52
N GLY A 220 2.28 -13.04 -4.74
CA GLY A 220 2.76 -12.74 -3.40
C GLY A 220 3.80 -11.62 -3.38
N MET A 221 4.75 -11.63 -4.31
CA MET A 221 5.75 -10.56 -4.48
C MET A 221 5.08 -9.22 -4.83
N ARG A 222 4.15 -9.23 -5.80
CA ARG A 222 3.40 -8.03 -6.19
C ARG A 222 2.57 -7.45 -5.06
N CYS A 223 2.01 -8.32 -4.21
CA CYS A 223 1.27 -7.91 -3.02
C CYS A 223 2.19 -7.56 -1.83
N GLY A 224 3.53 -7.56 -2.01
CA GLY A 224 4.48 -7.34 -0.92
C GLY A 224 4.33 -8.34 0.23
N MET A 225 3.84 -9.55 -0.08
CA MET A 225 3.65 -10.63 0.92
C MET A 225 4.93 -11.42 1.13
N VAL A 226 5.77 -11.54 0.11
CA VAL A 226 7.07 -12.23 0.13
C VAL A 226 8.12 -11.41 -0.60
N LYS A 227 9.38 -11.58 -0.22
CA LYS A 227 10.56 -11.01 -0.88
C LYS A 227 11.41 -12.16 -1.41
N LEU A 228 12.09 -11.97 -2.53
CA LEU A 228 13.19 -12.83 -2.98
C LEU A 228 14.50 -12.38 -2.38
#